data_15f799da10613efb8159227e7c3e82ed
#
_entry.id   15f799da10613efb8159227e7c3e82ed
#
_cell.length_a   1.000
_cell.length_b   1.000
_cell.length_c   1.000
_cell.angle_alpha   90.00
_cell.angle_beta   90.00
_cell.angle_gamma   90.00
#
_symmetry.space_group_name_H-M   'P 1'
#
loop_
_entity.id
_entity.type
_entity.pdbx_description
1 polymer ?
#
loop_
_entity_poly.entity_id
_entity_poly.type
_entity_poly.pdbx_seq_one_letter_code
_entity_poly.pdbx_strand_id
1 'polypeptide(L)'
;MQTRTRPLTTSLAARRAVPGPALYGEPMHGTTPRKLDPAGAQALLSQLFEPGADRLAHSIGVGRRAEEVARVLGSPDLLVSAAYLHDIGYAAVARDTGLHQLDGARYLSGLGAPPELTGLVAHHTEATVEAAERGLDGALRREFPEPSDELLDLLTYCDMTTSARGEAVTVDERFERIYDRYPPSHLVSRSMREAEPRLRRLVSGIERRLGPPPR
;
A
#
# COMPACT_ATOMS: atom_id res chain seq x y z
N MET A 1 -28.49 30.83 -57.13
CA MET A 1 -27.70 31.18 -55.91
C MET A 1 -27.64 29.93 -55.04
N GLN A 2 -26.61 29.10 -55.25
CA GLN A 2 -26.46 27.78 -54.57
C GLN A 2 -25.47 27.91 -53.45
N THR A 3 -25.95 27.78 -52.25
CA THR A 3 -25.11 27.72 -51.01
C THR A 3 -24.59 26.30 -50.80
N ARG A 4 -23.28 26.10 -50.96
CA ARG A 4 -22.58 24.85 -50.67
C ARG A 4 -22.33 24.76 -49.16
N THR A 5 -22.95 23.80 -48.52
CA THR A 5 -22.63 23.38 -47.13
C THR A 5 -21.40 22.47 -47.16
N ARG A 6 -20.33 22.86 -46.43
CA ARG A 6 -19.15 22.02 -46.17
C ARG A 6 -19.47 21.04 -45.03
N PRO A 7 -19.06 19.77 -45.11
CA PRO A 7 -19.14 18.87 -43.96
C PRO A 7 -17.98 19.13 -42.98
N LEU A 8 -18.33 19.19 -41.69
CA LEU A 8 -17.38 19.22 -40.59
C LEU A 8 -16.74 17.83 -40.44
N THR A 9 -15.46 17.73 -40.73
CA THR A 9 -14.65 16.54 -40.45
C THR A 9 -14.33 16.52 -38.97
N THR A 10 -14.97 15.62 -38.23
CA THR A 10 -14.66 15.32 -36.85
C THR A 10 -13.31 14.60 -36.82
N SER A 11 -12.29 15.30 -36.36
CA SER A 11 -10.96 14.72 -36.09
C SER A 11 -11.06 13.71 -34.93
N LEU A 12 -10.92 12.44 -35.28
CA LEU A 12 -10.75 11.36 -34.28
C LEU A 12 -9.36 11.52 -33.69
N ALA A 13 -9.28 12.13 -32.49
CA ALA A 13 -8.03 12.20 -31.73
C ALA A 13 -7.55 10.77 -31.43
N ALA A 14 -6.42 10.42 -32.03
CA ALA A 14 -5.76 9.15 -31.84
C ALA A 14 -5.50 8.96 -30.33
N ARG A 15 -6.19 8.00 -29.72
CA ARG A 15 -5.86 7.50 -28.39
C ARG A 15 -4.44 6.93 -28.46
N ARG A 16 -3.49 7.59 -27.82
CA ARG A 16 -2.16 7.03 -27.60
C ARG A 16 -2.34 5.71 -26.87
N ALA A 17 -1.92 4.63 -27.52
CA ALA A 17 -1.84 3.31 -26.90
C ALA A 17 -0.90 3.42 -25.70
N VAL A 18 -1.40 3.05 -24.53
CA VAL A 18 -0.58 2.85 -23.33
C VAL A 18 0.38 1.69 -23.66
N PRO A 19 1.70 1.86 -23.58
CA PRO A 19 2.61 0.75 -23.80
C PRO A 19 2.30 -0.34 -22.76
N GLY A 20 2.10 -1.55 -23.23
CA GLY A 20 1.96 -2.75 -22.39
C GLY A 20 3.20 -2.98 -21.53
N PRO A 21 3.20 -4.02 -20.63
CA PRO A 21 4.14 -4.21 -19.54
C PRO A 21 5.57 -4.64 -19.97
N ALA A 22 6.20 -3.88 -20.84
CA ALA A 22 7.53 -4.14 -21.39
C ALA A 22 8.63 -3.19 -20.87
N LEU A 23 8.40 -2.48 -19.74
CA LEU A 23 9.40 -1.59 -19.15
C LEU A 23 10.07 -2.14 -17.88
N TYR A 24 9.70 -3.31 -17.42
CA TYR A 24 10.50 -4.01 -16.43
C TYR A 24 11.52 -4.84 -17.21
N GLY A 25 12.76 -4.33 -17.24
CA GLY A 25 13.88 -5.01 -17.90
C GLY A 25 13.90 -6.49 -17.53
N GLU A 26 14.32 -7.34 -18.49
CA GLU A 26 14.60 -8.76 -18.29
C GLU A 26 15.24 -8.95 -16.91
N PRO A 27 14.86 -9.99 -16.13
CA PRO A 27 15.49 -10.26 -14.84
C PRO A 27 16.99 -10.31 -15.06
N MET A 28 17.72 -9.41 -14.42
CA MET A 28 19.18 -9.35 -14.51
C MET A 28 19.73 -10.71 -14.10
N HIS A 29 20.13 -11.53 -15.06
CA HIS A 29 20.73 -12.85 -14.85
C HIS A 29 21.97 -12.66 -13.97
N GLY A 30 21.90 -13.12 -12.72
CA GLY A 30 23.04 -13.15 -11.81
C GLY A 30 22.85 -12.53 -10.44
N THR A 31 21.72 -11.90 -10.14
CA THR A 31 21.45 -11.40 -8.78
C THR A 31 20.80 -12.51 -7.98
N THR A 32 21.43 -12.98 -6.93
CA THR A 32 20.80 -13.86 -5.92
C THR A 32 19.47 -13.21 -5.50
N PRO A 33 18.34 -13.95 -5.50
CA PRO A 33 17.06 -13.41 -5.08
C PRO A 33 17.22 -12.70 -3.73
N ARG A 34 16.85 -11.43 -3.67
CA ARG A 34 16.97 -10.66 -2.44
C ARG A 34 16.06 -11.28 -1.40
N LYS A 35 16.64 -11.76 -0.31
CA LYS A 35 15.85 -12.31 0.79
C LYS A 35 15.07 -11.15 1.43
N LEU A 36 13.75 -11.16 1.26
CA LEU A 36 12.82 -10.19 1.84
C LEU A 36 12.20 -10.72 3.15
N ASP A 37 13.04 -11.37 3.99
CA ASP A 37 12.70 -11.59 5.39
C ASP A 37 12.66 -10.25 6.15
N PRO A 38 12.22 -10.19 7.41
CA PRO A 38 12.11 -8.94 8.15
C PRO A 38 13.36 -8.05 8.09
N ALA A 39 14.55 -8.63 8.23
CA ALA A 39 15.80 -7.89 8.16
C ALA A 39 16.09 -7.35 6.76
N GLY A 40 15.87 -8.16 5.73
CA GLY A 40 16.00 -7.75 4.33
C GLY A 40 14.99 -6.69 3.92
N ALA A 41 13.76 -6.79 4.41
CA ALA A 41 12.71 -5.82 4.21
C ALA A 41 13.05 -4.45 4.83
N GLN A 42 13.50 -4.44 6.08
CA GLN A 42 13.95 -3.22 6.76
C GLN A 42 15.17 -2.59 6.07
N ALA A 43 16.13 -3.42 5.63
CA ALA A 43 17.30 -2.93 4.91
C ALA A 43 16.92 -2.30 3.56
N LEU A 44 15.99 -2.91 2.80
CA LEU A 44 15.49 -2.36 1.55
C LEU A 44 14.78 -1.02 1.77
N LEU A 45 13.90 -0.94 2.77
CA LEU A 45 13.22 0.29 3.15
C LEU A 45 14.22 1.42 3.43
N SER A 46 15.25 1.13 4.26
CA SER A 46 16.28 2.12 4.64
C SER A 46 17.17 2.57 3.47
N GLN A 47 17.24 1.81 2.38
CA GLN A 47 17.96 2.19 1.16
C GLN A 47 17.15 3.12 0.25
N LEU A 48 15.82 3.07 0.33
CA LEU A 48 14.93 3.78 -0.61
C LEU A 48 14.38 5.09 -0.06
N PHE A 49 14.46 5.32 1.24
CA PHE A 49 13.99 6.54 1.87
C PHE A 49 15.13 7.27 2.58
N GLU A 50 15.12 8.58 2.49
CA GLU A 50 16.10 9.43 3.18
C GLU A 50 15.97 9.30 4.71
N PRO A 51 17.10 9.30 5.44
CA PRO A 51 17.08 9.35 6.90
C PRO A 51 16.28 10.54 7.41
N GLY A 52 15.36 10.29 8.35
CA GLY A 52 14.47 11.32 8.92
C GLY A 52 13.20 11.61 8.13
N ALA A 53 12.97 10.95 7.00
CA ALA A 53 11.69 11.05 6.29
C ALA A 53 10.55 10.47 7.13
N ASP A 54 9.42 11.17 7.23
CA ASP A 54 8.23 10.69 7.95
C ASP A 54 7.79 9.30 7.46
N ARG A 55 7.89 9.04 6.15
CA ARG A 55 7.51 7.75 5.57
C ARG A 55 8.40 6.61 6.05
N LEU A 56 9.71 6.86 6.17
CA LEU A 56 10.65 5.90 6.73
C LEU A 56 10.33 5.61 8.21
N ALA A 57 10.11 6.66 8.99
CA ALA A 57 9.78 6.53 10.40
C ALA A 57 8.48 5.75 10.61
N HIS A 58 7.44 6.07 9.82
CA HIS A 58 6.17 5.34 9.84
C HIS A 58 6.35 3.86 9.53
N SER A 59 6.97 3.52 8.40
CA SER A 59 7.13 2.12 7.99
C SER A 59 8.00 1.31 8.96
N ILE A 60 9.02 1.92 9.57
CA ILE A 60 9.78 1.28 10.67
C ILE A 60 8.86 1.05 11.88
N GLY A 61 8.04 2.01 12.25
CA GLY A 61 7.08 1.88 13.36
C GLY A 61 6.06 0.76 13.12
N VAL A 62 5.51 0.69 11.89
CA VAL A 62 4.56 -0.38 11.49
C VAL A 62 5.24 -1.76 11.54
N GLY A 63 6.48 -1.87 11.06
CA GLY A 63 7.27 -3.10 11.15
C GLY A 63 7.48 -3.56 12.59
N ARG A 64 7.89 -2.66 13.49
CA ARG A 64 8.05 -2.95 14.94
C ARG A 64 6.72 -3.36 15.58
N ARG A 65 5.63 -2.70 15.22
CA ARG A 65 4.29 -3.08 15.68
C ARG A 65 3.93 -4.49 15.23
N ALA A 66 4.27 -4.84 14.00
CA ALA A 66 4.06 -6.19 13.47
C ALA A 66 4.92 -7.24 14.17
N GLU A 67 6.15 -6.94 14.57
CA GLU A 67 6.99 -7.82 15.41
C GLU A 67 6.35 -8.12 16.78
N GLU A 68 5.76 -7.09 17.42
CA GLU A 68 5.03 -7.25 18.67
C GLU A 68 3.79 -8.14 18.49
N VAL A 69 2.98 -7.86 17.47
CA VAL A 69 1.77 -8.62 17.14
C VAL A 69 2.12 -10.07 16.79
N ALA A 70 3.14 -10.28 15.96
CA ALA A 70 3.59 -11.61 15.57
C ALA A 70 4.04 -12.45 16.78
N ARG A 71 4.75 -11.84 17.73
CA ARG A 71 5.20 -12.51 18.94
C ARG A 71 4.03 -12.95 19.83
N VAL A 72 2.97 -12.14 19.92
CA VAL A 72 1.80 -12.44 20.77
C VAL A 72 0.86 -13.44 20.12
N LEU A 73 0.62 -13.29 18.81
CA LEU A 73 -0.37 -14.10 18.09
C LEU A 73 0.24 -15.30 17.33
N GLY A 74 1.57 -15.44 17.33
CA GLY A 74 2.27 -16.50 16.59
C GLY A 74 2.22 -16.33 15.07
N SER A 75 2.14 -15.08 14.58
CA SER A 75 2.06 -14.81 13.14
C SER A 75 3.41 -15.00 12.44
N PRO A 76 3.42 -15.36 11.13
CA PRO A 76 4.66 -15.61 10.40
C PRO A 76 5.47 -14.33 10.12
N ASP A 77 6.77 -14.49 9.86
CA ASP A 77 7.69 -13.42 9.43
C ASP A 77 7.18 -12.62 8.22
N LEU A 78 6.32 -13.23 7.40
CA LEU A 78 5.69 -12.59 6.26
C LEU A 78 4.91 -11.32 6.65
N LEU A 79 4.20 -11.34 7.80
CA LEU A 79 3.52 -10.16 8.34
C LEU A 79 4.51 -9.03 8.61
N VAL A 80 5.64 -9.34 9.24
CA VAL A 80 6.65 -8.35 9.61
C VAL A 80 7.31 -7.76 8.37
N SER A 81 7.65 -8.61 7.40
CA SER A 81 8.22 -8.15 6.11
C SER A 81 7.24 -7.26 5.35
N ALA A 82 5.96 -7.63 5.28
CA ALA A 82 4.92 -6.84 4.66
C ALA A 82 4.74 -5.49 5.37
N ALA A 83 4.81 -5.47 6.69
CA ALA A 83 4.67 -4.27 7.50
C ALA A 83 5.80 -3.25 7.26
N TYR A 84 7.06 -3.71 7.15
CA TYR A 84 8.16 -2.82 6.75
C TYR A 84 7.98 -2.27 5.34
N LEU A 85 7.40 -3.05 4.41
CA LEU A 85 7.35 -2.73 2.98
C LEU A 85 6.01 -2.19 2.48
N HIS A 86 4.96 -2.12 3.31
CA HIS A 86 3.60 -1.77 2.87
C HIS A 86 3.54 -0.45 2.09
N ASP A 87 4.30 0.52 2.51
CA ASP A 87 4.35 1.88 1.96
C ASP A 87 5.50 2.12 0.96
N ILE A 88 6.18 1.05 0.50
CA ILE A 88 7.36 1.16 -0.38
C ILE A 88 7.03 1.86 -1.72
N GLY A 89 5.78 1.83 -2.15
CA GLY A 89 5.32 2.51 -3.36
C GLY A 89 5.41 4.05 -3.31
N TYR A 90 5.68 4.62 -2.13
CA TYR A 90 6.02 6.05 -2.04
C TYR A 90 7.47 6.35 -2.39
N ALA A 91 8.36 5.35 -2.50
CA ALA A 91 9.73 5.57 -2.95
C ALA A 91 9.76 6.04 -4.41
N ALA A 92 10.65 6.97 -4.73
CA ALA A 92 10.72 7.60 -6.06
C ALA A 92 10.87 6.58 -7.20
N VAL A 93 11.61 5.49 -6.94
CA VAL A 93 11.85 4.42 -7.93
C VAL A 93 10.65 3.49 -8.15
N ALA A 94 9.68 3.50 -7.24
CA ALA A 94 8.48 2.64 -7.31
C ALA A 94 7.27 3.37 -7.91
N ARG A 95 7.25 4.72 -7.86
CA ARG A 95 6.07 5.52 -8.26
C ARG A 95 5.77 5.40 -9.76
N ASP A 96 4.53 5.05 -10.07
CA ASP A 96 4.00 4.96 -11.44
C ASP A 96 2.57 5.50 -11.53
N THR A 97 1.61 4.87 -10.88
CA THR A 97 0.17 5.18 -11.00
C THR A 97 -0.31 6.24 -10.01
N GLY A 98 0.45 6.46 -8.93
CA GLY A 98 0.06 7.28 -7.79
C GLY A 98 -0.82 6.54 -6.77
N LEU A 99 -1.14 5.25 -6.99
CA LEU A 99 -1.68 4.33 -6.00
C LEU A 99 -0.51 3.55 -5.40
N HIS A 100 -0.03 3.98 -4.22
CA HIS A 100 1.21 3.45 -3.65
C HIS A 100 1.16 1.94 -3.37
N GLN A 101 -0.01 1.39 -3.08
CA GLN A 101 -0.19 -0.04 -2.88
C GLN A 101 0.12 -0.82 -4.17
N LEU A 102 -0.44 -0.39 -5.30
CA LEU A 102 -0.19 -1.00 -6.60
C LEU A 102 1.26 -0.79 -7.05
N ASP A 103 1.77 0.42 -6.91
CA ASP A 103 3.13 0.79 -7.29
C ASP A 103 4.16 0.01 -6.48
N GLY A 104 3.96 -0.13 -5.17
CA GLY A 104 4.80 -0.89 -4.26
C GLY A 104 4.80 -2.39 -4.57
N ALA A 105 3.62 -2.96 -4.79
CA ALA A 105 3.49 -4.37 -5.13
C ALA A 105 4.18 -4.72 -6.46
N ARG A 106 4.03 -3.86 -7.49
CA ARG A 106 4.72 -4.00 -8.78
C ARG A 106 6.24 -3.92 -8.60
N TYR A 107 6.72 -2.95 -7.83
CA TYR A 107 8.14 -2.80 -7.56
C TYR A 107 8.73 -4.05 -6.88
N LEU A 108 8.07 -4.56 -5.84
CA LEU A 108 8.49 -5.78 -5.14
C LEU A 108 8.42 -7.02 -6.04
N SER A 109 7.38 -7.14 -6.86
CA SER A 109 7.27 -8.21 -7.85
C SER A 109 8.44 -8.19 -8.84
N GLY A 110 8.85 -6.99 -9.30
CA GLY A 110 10.04 -6.81 -10.14
C GLY A 110 11.36 -7.22 -9.46
N LEU A 111 11.41 -7.22 -8.13
CA LEU A 111 12.54 -7.73 -7.34
C LEU A 111 12.44 -9.25 -7.06
N GLY A 112 11.43 -9.94 -7.56
CA GLY A 112 11.22 -11.36 -7.32
C GLY A 112 10.60 -11.70 -5.95
N ALA A 113 9.90 -10.74 -5.32
CA ALA A 113 9.16 -10.99 -4.08
C ALA A 113 8.07 -12.06 -4.27
N PRO A 114 7.81 -12.90 -3.25
CA PRO A 114 6.76 -13.91 -3.34
C PRO A 114 5.37 -13.28 -3.47
N PRO A 115 4.42 -13.95 -4.17
CA PRO A 115 3.07 -13.43 -4.39
C PRO A 115 2.32 -13.07 -3.11
N GLU A 116 2.53 -13.80 -2.03
CA GLU A 116 1.91 -13.55 -0.73
C GLU A 116 2.35 -12.20 -0.14
N LEU A 117 3.63 -11.84 -0.28
CA LEU A 117 4.15 -10.56 0.17
C LEU A 117 3.60 -9.41 -0.69
N THR A 118 3.64 -9.57 -2.01
CA THR A 118 3.13 -8.54 -2.93
C THR A 118 1.63 -8.35 -2.81
N GLY A 119 0.88 -9.43 -2.54
CA GLY A 119 -0.56 -9.37 -2.26
C GLY A 119 -0.87 -8.56 -1.00
N LEU A 120 -0.14 -8.79 0.11
CA LEU A 120 -0.29 -8.00 1.34
C LEU A 120 0.00 -6.52 1.09
N VAL A 121 1.06 -6.19 0.35
CA VAL A 121 1.40 -4.80 0.01
C VAL A 121 0.35 -4.18 -0.92
N ALA A 122 -0.18 -4.94 -1.88
CA ALA A 122 -1.20 -4.45 -2.81
C ALA A 122 -2.54 -4.12 -2.15
N HIS A 123 -2.92 -4.87 -1.13
CA HIS A 123 -4.27 -4.80 -0.57
C HIS A 123 -4.36 -4.19 0.84
N HIS A 124 -3.23 -3.73 1.43
CA HIS A 124 -3.24 -3.19 2.79
C HIS A 124 -4.15 -1.94 2.91
N THR A 125 -4.67 -1.75 4.11
CA THR A 125 -5.41 -0.57 4.55
C THR A 125 -6.49 -0.12 3.57
N GLU A 126 -7.39 -1.07 3.17
CA GLU A 126 -8.53 -0.81 2.27
C GLU A 126 -8.12 -0.25 0.90
N ALA A 127 -6.98 -0.71 0.36
CA ALA A 127 -6.46 -0.27 -0.94
C ALA A 127 -7.50 -0.31 -2.07
N THR A 128 -8.44 -1.27 -2.03
CA THR A 128 -9.50 -1.42 -3.04
C THR A 128 -10.44 -0.22 -3.09
N VAL A 129 -10.70 0.44 -1.96
CA VAL A 129 -11.54 1.66 -1.89
C VAL A 129 -10.83 2.81 -2.60
N GLU A 130 -9.55 3.06 -2.30
CA GLU A 130 -8.78 4.09 -3.00
C GLU A 130 -8.55 3.75 -4.48
N ALA A 131 -8.32 2.47 -4.79
CA ALA A 131 -8.17 2.00 -6.18
C ALA A 131 -9.43 2.25 -7.01
N ALA A 132 -10.63 1.99 -6.46
CA ALA A 132 -11.90 2.26 -7.13
C ALA A 132 -12.08 3.75 -7.43
N GLU A 133 -11.79 4.64 -6.49
CA GLU A 133 -11.82 6.09 -6.67
C GLU A 133 -10.86 6.57 -7.77
N ARG A 134 -9.76 5.84 -8.00
CA ARG A 134 -8.76 6.12 -9.04
C ARG A 134 -9.02 5.40 -10.36
N GLY A 135 -9.99 4.48 -10.43
CA GLY A 135 -10.23 3.61 -11.59
C GLY A 135 -9.15 2.55 -11.80
N LEU A 136 -8.45 2.15 -10.72
CA LEU A 136 -7.35 1.20 -10.72
C LEU A 136 -7.70 -0.15 -10.06
N ASP A 137 -8.91 -0.33 -9.55
CA ASP A 137 -9.38 -1.55 -8.88
C ASP A 137 -9.26 -2.79 -9.78
N GLY A 138 -9.60 -2.65 -11.05
CA GLY A 138 -9.45 -3.73 -12.03
C GLY A 138 -8.00 -4.14 -12.27
N ALA A 139 -7.04 -3.21 -12.22
CA ALA A 139 -5.62 -3.52 -12.34
C ALA A 139 -5.11 -4.20 -11.06
N LEU A 140 -5.44 -3.63 -9.90
CA LEU A 140 -5.04 -4.14 -8.59
C LEU A 140 -5.44 -5.62 -8.42
N ARG A 141 -6.71 -5.95 -8.64
CA ARG A 141 -7.24 -7.33 -8.48
C ARG A 141 -6.73 -8.33 -9.51
N ARG A 142 -6.42 -7.89 -10.74
CA ARG A 142 -5.88 -8.79 -11.77
C ARG A 142 -4.42 -9.11 -11.56
N GLU A 143 -3.63 -8.15 -11.09
CA GLU A 143 -2.19 -8.30 -10.93
C GLU A 143 -1.83 -8.95 -9.60
N PHE A 144 -2.60 -8.65 -8.55
CA PHE A 144 -2.32 -9.12 -7.21
C PHE A 144 -3.59 -9.72 -6.58
N PRO A 145 -3.66 -11.06 -6.44
CA PRO A 145 -4.78 -11.72 -5.76
C PRO A 145 -4.81 -11.28 -4.28
N GLU A 146 -6.02 -11.18 -3.73
CA GLU A 146 -6.20 -10.86 -2.32
C GLU A 146 -5.52 -11.92 -1.45
N PRO A 147 -4.71 -11.51 -0.45
CA PRO A 147 -4.08 -12.42 0.49
C PRO A 147 -5.13 -12.95 1.49
N SER A 148 -4.69 -13.82 2.42
CA SER A 148 -5.57 -14.26 3.50
C SER A 148 -6.02 -13.08 4.35
N ASP A 149 -7.32 -13.04 4.69
CA ASP A 149 -7.93 -11.98 5.49
C ASP A 149 -7.19 -11.75 6.81
N GLU A 150 -6.72 -12.83 7.46
CA GLU A 150 -6.06 -12.71 8.76
C GLU A 150 -4.77 -11.89 8.71
N LEU A 151 -3.87 -12.16 7.76
CA LEU A 151 -2.62 -11.41 7.64
C LEU A 151 -2.86 -9.98 7.15
N LEU A 152 -3.83 -9.79 6.28
CA LEU A 152 -4.21 -8.46 5.80
C LEU A 152 -4.80 -7.62 6.92
N ASP A 153 -5.67 -8.19 7.75
CA ASP A 153 -6.25 -7.52 8.91
C ASP A 153 -5.18 -7.15 9.95
N LEU A 154 -4.22 -8.04 10.21
CA LEU A 154 -3.10 -7.76 11.12
C LEU A 154 -2.18 -6.66 10.58
N LEU A 155 -1.88 -6.65 9.29
CA LEU A 155 -1.09 -5.59 8.65
C LEU A 155 -1.82 -4.24 8.72
N THR A 156 -3.12 -4.22 8.38
CA THR A 156 -3.98 -3.04 8.48
C THR A 156 -4.05 -2.51 9.91
N TYR A 157 -4.16 -3.40 10.90
CA TYR A 157 -4.09 -3.03 12.32
C TYR A 157 -2.77 -2.31 12.66
N CYS A 158 -1.64 -2.88 12.25
CA CYS A 158 -0.33 -2.30 12.52
C CYS A 158 -0.18 -0.89 11.91
N ASP A 159 -0.63 -0.70 10.67
CA ASP A 159 -0.63 0.62 10.01
C ASP A 159 -1.56 1.61 10.71
N MET A 160 -2.81 1.20 11.00
CA MET A 160 -3.82 2.08 11.60
C MET A 160 -3.58 2.39 13.09
N THR A 161 -2.63 1.73 13.71
CA THR A 161 -2.21 2.01 15.11
C THR A 161 -0.79 2.57 15.22
N THR A 162 -0.25 3.08 14.09
CA THR A 162 1.08 3.71 14.03
C THR A 162 1.00 5.10 13.41
N SER A 163 1.62 6.10 14.05
CA SER A 163 1.66 7.48 13.58
C SER A 163 2.63 7.66 12.40
N ALA A 164 2.58 8.82 11.72
CA ALA A 164 3.54 9.20 10.68
C ALA A 164 5.00 9.24 11.20
N ARG A 165 5.20 9.34 12.52
CA ARG A 165 6.53 9.32 13.15
C ARG A 165 6.93 7.95 13.69
N GLY A 166 6.13 6.92 13.43
CA GLY A 166 6.40 5.56 13.88
C GLY A 166 6.05 5.27 15.34
N GLU A 167 5.29 6.16 16.00
CA GLU A 167 4.85 6.01 17.39
C GLU A 167 3.53 5.26 17.45
N ALA A 168 3.28 4.51 18.51
CA ALA A 168 1.99 3.88 18.75
C ALA A 168 0.90 4.95 18.98
N VAL A 169 -0.24 4.80 18.32
CA VAL A 169 -1.41 5.68 18.46
C VAL A 169 -2.68 4.83 18.48
N THR A 170 -3.75 5.41 19.01
CA THR A 170 -5.09 4.83 18.87
C THR A 170 -5.63 5.02 17.44
N VAL A 171 -6.60 4.20 17.06
CA VAL A 171 -7.26 4.35 15.76
C VAL A 171 -7.99 5.71 15.64
N ASP A 172 -8.49 6.25 16.76
CA ASP A 172 -9.12 7.57 16.81
C ASP A 172 -8.11 8.67 16.46
N GLU A 173 -6.96 8.70 17.15
CA GLU A 173 -5.87 9.64 16.87
C GLU A 173 -5.35 9.50 15.43
N ARG A 174 -5.34 8.27 14.88
CA ARG A 174 -4.94 8.05 13.49
C ARG A 174 -5.91 8.69 12.51
N PHE A 175 -7.21 8.52 12.69
CA PHE A 175 -8.23 9.16 11.85
C PHE A 175 -8.22 10.68 11.99
N GLU A 176 -8.12 11.22 13.19
CA GLU A 176 -7.99 12.67 13.40
C GLU A 176 -6.84 13.24 12.58
N ARG A 177 -5.64 12.65 12.67
CA ARG A 177 -4.45 13.12 11.93
C ARG A 177 -4.60 12.98 10.42
N ILE A 178 -5.31 11.95 9.92
CA ILE A 178 -5.60 11.80 8.48
C ILE A 178 -6.55 12.93 8.03
N TYR A 179 -7.61 13.22 8.77
CA TYR A 179 -8.59 14.22 8.41
C TYR A 179 -8.07 15.67 8.59
N ASP A 180 -7.15 15.89 9.51
CA ASP A 180 -6.45 17.17 9.64
C ASP A 180 -5.51 17.43 8.46
N ARG A 181 -4.87 16.38 7.96
CA ARG A 181 -3.92 16.49 6.84
C ARG A 181 -4.62 16.65 5.49
N TYR A 182 -5.75 15.99 5.29
CA TYR A 182 -6.47 15.96 4.02
C TYR A 182 -7.87 16.57 4.16
N PRO A 183 -8.20 17.64 3.41
CA PRO A 183 -9.53 18.24 3.46
C PRO A 183 -10.62 17.24 3.06
N PRO A 184 -11.89 17.45 3.47
CA PRO A 184 -12.99 16.49 3.24
C PRO A 184 -13.21 16.10 1.78
N SER A 185 -12.89 16.99 0.83
CA SER A 185 -12.99 16.74 -0.61
C SER A 185 -11.80 15.97 -1.20
N HIS A 186 -10.74 15.78 -0.42
CA HIS A 186 -9.57 15.03 -0.89
C HIS A 186 -9.89 13.54 -1.00
N LEU A 187 -9.36 12.88 -2.03
CA LEU A 187 -9.58 11.46 -2.31
C LEU A 187 -9.30 10.60 -1.07
N VAL A 188 -8.17 10.78 -0.41
CA VAL A 188 -7.81 10.03 0.80
C VAL A 188 -8.86 10.18 1.91
N SER A 189 -9.37 11.41 2.16
CA SER A 189 -10.41 11.61 3.18
C SER A 189 -11.72 10.91 2.82
N ARG A 190 -12.11 10.87 1.55
CA ARG A 190 -13.32 10.16 1.13
C ARG A 190 -13.17 8.66 1.31
N SER A 191 -12.08 8.09 0.79
CA SER A 191 -11.80 6.66 0.92
C SER A 191 -11.72 6.22 2.39
N MET A 192 -11.03 7.00 3.23
CA MET A 192 -10.95 6.71 4.67
C MET A 192 -12.31 6.79 5.38
N ARG A 193 -13.17 7.76 5.05
CA ARG A 193 -14.52 7.84 5.62
C ARG A 193 -15.39 6.63 5.26
N GLU A 194 -15.27 6.14 4.05
CA GLU A 194 -15.96 4.93 3.60
C GLU A 194 -15.47 3.69 4.37
N ALA A 195 -14.16 3.56 4.54
CA ALA A 195 -13.51 2.43 5.20
C ALA A 195 -13.61 2.49 6.75
N GLU A 196 -13.77 3.68 7.35
CA GLU A 196 -13.67 3.92 8.80
C GLU A 196 -14.48 2.95 9.66
N PRO A 197 -15.79 2.67 9.38
CA PRO A 197 -16.56 1.76 10.22
C PRO A 197 -16.00 0.34 10.26
N ARG A 198 -15.44 -0.14 9.15
CA ARG A 198 -14.79 -1.45 9.07
C ARG A 198 -13.46 -1.44 9.81
N LEU A 199 -12.62 -0.45 9.55
CA LEU A 199 -11.30 -0.32 10.18
C LEU A 199 -11.38 -0.23 11.70
N ARG A 200 -12.34 0.51 12.26
CA ARG A 200 -12.59 0.58 13.71
C ARG A 200 -12.97 -0.79 14.31
N ARG A 201 -13.85 -1.54 13.63
CA ARG A 201 -14.22 -2.88 14.08
C ARG A 201 -13.05 -3.85 14.03
N LEU A 202 -12.23 -3.78 12.97
CA LEU A 202 -11.02 -4.57 12.79
C LEU A 202 -10.04 -4.31 13.94
N VAL A 203 -9.69 -3.06 14.18
CA VAL A 203 -8.74 -2.67 15.25
C VAL A 203 -9.23 -3.16 16.60
N SER A 204 -10.48 -2.87 16.97
CA SER A 204 -11.05 -3.33 18.25
C SER A 204 -11.08 -4.85 18.36
N GLY A 205 -11.28 -5.58 17.25
CA GLY A 205 -11.22 -7.04 17.21
C GLY A 205 -9.84 -7.59 17.54
N ILE A 206 -8.80 -7.00 16.96
CA ILE A 206 -7.41 -7.42 17.16
C ILE A 206 -6.94 -7.02 18.56
N GLU A 207 -7.26 -5.84 19.06
CA GLU A 207 -6.93 -5.41 20.43
C GLU A 207 -7.46 -6.39 21.48
N ARG A 208 -8.68 -6.89 21.30
CA ARG A 208 -9.23 -7.95 22.22
C ARG A 208 -8.43 -9.25 22.15
N ARG A 209 -7.88 -9.63 20.99
CA ARG A 209 -7.03 -10.83 20.83
C ARG A 209 -5.65 -10.63 21.46
N LEU A 210 -5.09 -9.43 21.37
CA LEU A 210 -3.80 -9.09 21.94
C LEU A 210 -3.85 -8.99 23.47
N GLY A 211 -5.01 -8.71 24.06
CA GLY A 211 -5.15 -8.48 25.49
C GLY A 211 -4.61 -7.11 25.94
N PRO A 212 -4.65 -6.83 27.24
CA PRO A 212 -4.10 -5.59 27.78
C PRO A 212 -2.58 -5.54 27.57
N PRO A 213 -1.98 -4.34 27.35
CA PRO A 213 -0.54 -4.21 27.23
C PRO A 213 0.16 -4.78 28.47
N PRO A 214 1.33 -5.40 28.31
CA PRO A 214 2.11 -5.89 29.45
C PRO A 214 2.41 -4.72 30.40
N ARG A 215 2.22 -4.97 31.70
CA ARG A 215 2.49 -3.99 32.77
C ARG A 215 3.97 -3.73 32.92
#